data_d5cd3bc11a76c4baf8850dd662e70247
#
_entry.id   d5cd3bc11a76c4baf8850dd662e70247
#
_cell.length_a   1.000
_cell.length_b   1.000
_cell.length_c   1.000
_cell.angle_alpha   90.00
_cell.angle_beta   90.00
_cell.angle_gamma   90.00
#
_symmetry.space_group_name_H-M   'P 1'
#
loop_
_entity.id
_entity.type
_entity.pdbx_description
1 polymer ?
#
loop_
_entity_poly.entity_id
_entity_poly.type
_entity_poly.pdbx_seq_one_letter_code
_entity_poly.pdbx_strand_id
1 'polypeptide(L)'
;MEAAMGIIRAAKLIFDYITHDDANQVKEVNRALDSVDLDIAQGDFVAILGHNGSGKSTFAKQTNGILLPSEGTVLISNMDTRDDTHLLDIRKTVGMVFQNPDNQIIGNVVEEDVGFGPENIGVPTEEIWRRV
;
A
#
# COMPACT_ATOMS: atom_id res chain seq x y z
N MET A 1 -0.44 -3.80 -30.64
CA MET A 1 -0.08 -2.86 -29.56
C MET A 1 -0.36 -3.57 -28.25
N GLU A 2 0.66 -3.99 -27.54
CA GLU A 2 0.48 -4.50 -26.19
C GLU A 2 -0.11 -3.38 -25.33
N ALA A 3 -1.27 -3.61 -24.71
CA ALA A 3 -1.81 -2.66 -23.74
C ALA A 3 -0.76 -2.46 -22.66
N ALA A 4 -0.38 -1.21 -22.41
CA ALA A 4 0.56 -0.89 -21.34
C ALA A 4 0.03 -1.52 -20.05
N MET A 5 0.77 -2.45 -19.47
CA MET A 5 0.36 -3.09 -18.22
C MET A 5 0.27 -2.04 -17.12
N GLY A 6 -0.82 -2.04 -16.37
CA GLY A 6 -1.04 -1.09 -15.28
C GLY A 6 0.06 -1.15 -14.23
N ILE A 7 0.39 0.00 -13.65
CA ILE A 7 1.36 0.11 -12.55
C ILE A 7 0.82 -0.55 -11.26
N ILE A 8 -0.50 -0.52 -11.06
CA ILE A 8 -1.20 -1.22 -9.97
C ILE A 8 -2.25 -2.12 -10.60
N ARG A 9 -2.19 -3.40 -10.31
CA ARG A 9 -3.19 -4.37 -10.74
C ARG A 9 -3.67 -5.23 -9.59
N ALA A 10 -4.98 -5.29 -9.41
CA ALA A 10 -5.63 -6.25 -8.53
C ALA A 10 -6.45 -7.23 -9.36
N ALA A 11 -6.32 -8.52 -9.09
CA ALA A 11 -7.08 -9.56 -9.75
C ALA A 11 -7.72 -10.48 -8.73
N LYS A 12 -9.06 -10.56 -8.75
CA LYS A 12 -9.86 -11.35 -7.81
C LYS A 12 -9.48 -11.12 -6.35
N LEU A 13 -9.13 -9.89 -6.03
CA LEU A 13 -8.65 -9.53 -4.70
C LEU A 13 -9.74 -9.71 -3.66
N ILE A 14 -9.49 -10.59 -2.70
CA ILE A 14 -10.29 -10.78 -1.50
C ILE A 14 -9.42 -10.45 -0.29
N PHE A 15 -10.01 -9.74 0.66
CA PHE A 15 -9.38 -9.51 1.95
C PHE A 15 -10.36 -9.65 3.10
N ASP A 16 -10.04 -10.54 4.03
CA ASP A 16 -10.81 -10.84 5.22
C ASP A 16 -10.03 -10.41 6.47
N TYR A 17 -10.64 -9.57 7.31
CA TYR A 17 -10.16 -9.34 8.67
C TYR A 17 -10.57 -10.52 9.55
N ILE A 18 -9.60 -11.19 10.15
CA ILE A 18 -9.81 -12.33 11.01
C ILE A 18 -9.51 -11.92 12.46
N THR A 19 -10.48 -12.02 13.34
CA THR A 19 -10.29 -11.87 14.78
C THR A 19 -10.24 -13.23 15.45
N HIS A 20 -9.39 -13.36 16.47
CA HIS A 20 -9.21 -14.58 17.24
C HIS A 20 -9.69 -14.33 18.67
N ASP A 21 -10.12 -15.39 19.35
CA ASP A 21 -10.42 -15.38 20.78
C ASP A 21 -9.15 -15.61 21.63
N ASP A 22 -9.30 -15.59 22.95
CA ASP A 22 -8.20 -15.81 23.90
C ASP A 22 -7.56 -17.20 23.78
N ALA A 23 -8.24 -18.15 23.16
CA ALA A 23 -7.75 -19.51 22.88
C ALA A 23 -7.12 -19.61 21.47
N ASN A 24 -6.92 -18.48 20.77
CA ASN A 24 -6.41 -18.39 19.41
C ASN A 24 -7.26 -19.12 18.35
N GLN A 25 -8.56 -19.26 18.62
CA GLN A 25 -9.52 -19.78 17.66
C GLN A 25 -10.15 -18.62 16.88
N VAL A 26 -10.50 -18.87 15.61
CA VAL A 26 -11.17 -17.86 14.78
C VAL A 26 -12.53 -17.54 15.38
N LYS A 27 -12.70 -16.29 15.81
CA LYS A 27 -13.93 -15.77 16.40
C LYS A 27 -14.86 -15.16 15.35
N GLU A 28 -14.28 -14.36 14.46
CA GLU A 28 -15.03 -13.63 13.46
C GLU A 28 -14.20 -13.44 12.19
N VAL A 29 -14.85 -13.52 11.05
CA VAL A 29 -14.29 -13.19 9.74
C VAL A 29 -15.12 -12.07 9.14
N ASN A 30 -14.49 -10.93 8.87
CA ASN A 30 -15.13 -9.78 8.23
C ASN A 30 -14.50 -9.52 6.87
N ARG A 31 -15.24 -9.80 5.80
CA ARG A 31 -14.79 -9.54 4.43
C ARG A 31 -14.85 -8.06 4.12
N ALA A 32 -13.69 -7.47 3.91
CA ALA A 32 -13.52 -6.05 3.59
C ALA A 32 -13.38 -5.78 2.10
N LEU A 33 -12.82 -6.72 1.34
CA LEU A 33 -12.72 -6.68 -0.12
C LEU A 33 -13.23 -8.01 -0.66
N ASP A 34 -14.10 -7.96 -1.69
CA ASP A 34 -14.73 -9.13 -2.27
C ASP A 34 -14.56 -9.17 -3.79
N SER A 35 -13.60 -9.98 -4.24
CA SER A 35 -13.30 -10.24 -5.65
C SER A 35 -13.09 -8.97 -6.48
N VAL A 36 -12.26 -8.04 -5.97
CA VAL A 36 -11.98 -6.78 -6.65
C VAL A 36 -11.01 -6.99 -7.80
N ASP A 37 -11.40 -6.54 -8.99
CA ASP A 37 -10.55 -6.44 -10.17
C ASP A 37 -10.31 -4.96 -10.47
N LEU A 38 -9.04 -4.53 -10.58
CA LEU A 38 -8.68 -3.15 -10.87
C LEU A 38 -7.34 -3.11 -11.62
N ASP A 39 -7.25 -2.23 -12.62
CA ASP A 39 -6.02 -1.93 -13.35
C ASP A 39 -5.85 -0.42 -13.44
N ILE A 40 -4.73 0.10 -12.93
CA ILE A 40 -4.40 1.53 -12.93
C ILE A 40 -3.13 1.71 -13.75
N ALA A 41 -3.22 2.48 -14.82
CA ALA A 41 -2.08 2.79 -15.67
C ALA A 41 -1.16 3.84 -15.04
N GLN A 42 0.09 3.85 -15.47
CA GLN A 42 1.02 4.90 -15.07
C GLN A 42 0.54 6.26 -15.59
N GLY A 43 0.50 7.26 -14.69
CA GLY A 43 0.05 8.61 -14.99
C GLY A 43 -1.43 8.86 -14.73
N ASP A 44 -2.21 7.82 -14.39
CA ASP A 44 -3.60 7.98 -14.04
C ASP A 44 -3.79 8.72 -12.70
N PHE A 45 -4.85 9.51 -12.63
CA PHE A 45 -5.40 10.05 -11.39
C PHE A 45 -6.72 9.34 -11.10
N VAL A 46 -6.74 8.52 -10.05
CA VAL A 46 -7.88 7.66 -9.71
C VAL A 46 -8.51 8.07 -8.38
N ALA A 47 -9.83 8.30 -8.37
CA ALA A 47 -10.60 8.53 -7.16
C ALA A 47 -11.40 7.27 -6.79
N ILE A 48 -11.27 6.80 -5.56
CA ILE A 48 -12.04 5.69 -5.01
C ILE A 48 -13.15 6.26 -4.11
N LEU A 49 -14.39 6.08 -4.51
CA LEU A 49 -15.56 6.61 -3.82
C LEU A 49 -16.30 5.49 -3.08
N GLY A 50 -16.86 5.81 -1.93
CA GLY A 50 -17.66 4.89 -1.12
C GLY A 50 -17.90 5.42 0.27
N HIS A 51 -18.90 4.86 0.96
CA HIS A 51 -19.21 5.18 2.36
C HIS A 51 -18.11 4.70 3.30
N ASN A 52 -18.15 5.12 4.57
CA ASN A 52 -17.21 4.63 5.58
C ASN A 52 -17.39 3.12 5.78
N GLY A 53 -16.28 2.39 5.83
CA GLY A 53 -16.30 0.92 5.94
C GLY A 53 -16.44 0.17 4.60
N SER A 54 -16.45 0.86 3.45
CA SER A 54 -16.56 0.20 2.14
C SER A 54 -15.25 -0.40 1.59
N GLY A 55 -14.18 -0.47 2.39
CA GLY A 55 -12.92 -1.11 2.00
C GLY A 55 -11.88 -0.20 1.35
N LYS A 56 -12.13 1.11 1.16
CA LYS A 56 -11.17 2.04 0.49
C LYS A 56 -9.78 2.03 1.10
N SER A 57 -9.69 2.23 2.42
CA SER A 57 -8.41 2.23 3.15
C SER A 57 -7.77 0.84 3.18
N THR A 58 -8.60 -0.21 3.20
CA THR A 58 -8.13 -1.60 3.11
C THR A 58 -7.47 -1.84 1.76
N PHE A 59 -8.11 -1.41 0.66
CA PHE A 59 -7.53 -1.51 -0.68
C PHE A 59 -6.20 -0.72 -0.77
N ALA A 60 -6.18 0.53 -0.30
CA ALA A 60 -4.96 1.33 -0.31
C ALA A 60 -3.80 0.64 0.42
N LYS A 61 -4.06 0.01 1.57
CA LYS A 61 -3.04 -0.74 2.33
C LYS A 61 -2.56 -2.02 1.64
N GLN A 62 -3.34 -2.58 0.71
CA GLN A 62 -2.89 -3.70 -0.12
C GLN A 62 -1.80 -3.26 -1.12
N THR A 63 -1.89 -2.02 -1.64
CA THR A 63 -0.99 -1.55 -2.70
C THR A 63 0.44 -1.33 -2.23
N ASN A 64 0.69 -1.13 -0.95
CA ASN A 64 2.04 -0.97 -0.40
C ASN A 64 2.50 -2.14 0.50
N GLY A 65 1.75 -3.25 0.50
CA GLY A 65 2.08 -4.43 1.27
C GLY A 65 1.95 -4.29 2.79
N ILE A 66 1.16 -3.32 3.29
CA ILE A 66 0.78 -3.25 4.72
C ILE A 66 -0.22 -4.36 5.03
N LEU A 67 -1.16 -4.59 4.14
CA LEU A 67 -2.06 -5.73 4.17
C LEU A 67 -1.79 -6.60 2.95
N LEU A 68 -1.88 -7.91 3.10
CA LEU A 68 -1.68 -8.86 2.01
C LEU A 68 -3.00 -9.51 1.63
N PRO A 69 -3.22 -9.84 0.36
CA PRO A 69 -4.44 -10.51 -0.09
C PRO A 69 -4.71 -11.81 0.69
N SER A 70 -5.95 -12.03 1.14
CA SER A 70 -6.41 -13.34 1.60
C SER A 70 -6.52 -14.30 0.42
N GLU A 71 -7.05 -13.80 -0.71
CA GLU A 71 -7.11 -14.51 -1.99
C GLU A 71 -6.92 -13.51 -3.14
N GLY A 72 -6.62 -14.02 -4.32
CA GLY A 72 -6.33 -13.20 -5.49
C GLY A 72 -4.91 -12.64 -5.45
N THR A 73 -4.62 -11.60 -6.25
CA THR A 73 -3.29 -11.00 -6.37
C THR A 73 -3.35 -9.49 -6.42
N VAL A 74 -2.32 -8.84 -5.88
CA VAL A 74 -2.04 -7.42 -6.11
C VAL A 74 -0.61 -7.28 -6.62
N LEU A 75 -0.47 -6.71 -7.80
CA LEU A 75 0.81 -6.46 -8.45
C LEU A 75 1.10 -4.97 -8.52
N ILE A 76 2.29 -4.58 -8.10
CA ILE A 76 2.82 -3.22 -8.19
C ILE A 76 4.03 -3.26 -9.13
N SER A 77 3.94 -2.60 -10.28
CA SER A 77 4.98 -2.68 -11.32
C SER A 77 5.39 -4.13 -11.61
N ASN A 78 4.43 -5.05 -11.69
CA ASN A 78 4.59 -6.51 -11.85
C ASN A 78 5.21 -7.27 -10.67
N MET A 79 5.46 -6.61 -9.54
CA MET A 79 5.91 -7.26 -8.30
C MET A 79 4.68 -7.68 -7.47
N ASP A 80 4.59 -8.95 -7.08
CA ASP A 80 3.51 -9.44 -6.20
C ASP A 80 3.74 -8.94 -4.78
N THR A 81 2.71 -8.33 -4.16
CA THR A 81 2.80 -7.81 -2.79
C THR A 81 3.04 -8.90 -1.73
N ARG A 82 2.78 -10.17 -2.05
CA ARG A 82 3.06 -11.32 -1.17
C ARG A 82 4.49 -11.82 -1.25
N ASP A 83 5.28 -11.35 -2.21
CA ASP A 83 6.69 -11.71 -2.34
C ASP A 83 7.55 -10.77 -1.48
N ASP A 84 8.00 -11.29 -0.33
CA ASP A 84 8.82 -10.54 0.62
C ASP A 84 10.11 -9.99 0.00
N THR A 85 10.63 -10.63 -1.05
CA THR A 85 11.84 -10.16 -1.74
C THR A 85 11.64 -8.83 -2.45
N HIS A 86 10.41 -8.50 -2.83
CA HIS A 86 10.04 -7.25 -3.49
C HIS A 86 9.45 -6.18 -2.57
N LEU A 87 9.25 -6.49 -1.29
CA LEU A 87 8.53 -5.61 -0.37
C LEU A 87 9.14 -4.21 -0.27
N LEU A 88 10.48 -4.12 -0.21
CA LEU A 88 11.17 -2.83 -0.16
C LEU A 88 10.97 -2.03 -1.45
N ASP A 89 11.05 -2.67 -2.61
CA ASP A 89 10.88 -2.01 -3.91
C ASP A 89 9.43 -1.57 -4.14
N ILE A 90 8.47 -2.36 -3.67
CA ILE A 90 7.05 -1.99 -3.65
C ILE A 90 6.85 -0.72 -2.80
N ARG A 91 7.42 -0.66 -1.59
CA ARG A 91 7.31 0.50 -0.70
C ARG A 91 8.05 1.74 -1.20
N LYS A 92 9.11 1.57 -2.00
CA LYS A 92 9.75 2.66 -2.72
C LYS A 92 8.88 3.20 -3.86
N THR A 93 8.06 2.33 -4.46
CA THR A 93 7.18 2.66 -5.58
C THR A 93 5.89 3.31 -5.12
N VAL A 94 5.30 2.84 -4.00
CA VAL A 94 4.00 3.29 -3.48
C VAL A 94 4.19 4.03 -2.16
N GLY A 95 4.20 5.35 -2.22
CA GLY A 95 4.08 6.20 -1.03
C GLY A 95 2.63 6.24 -0.53
N MET A 96 2.44 6.20 0.79
CA MET A 96 1.13 6.26 1.42
C MET A 96 1.01 7.43 2.38
N VAL A 97 -0.10 8.16 2.27
CA VAL A 97 -0.52 9.16 3.26
C VAL A 97 -1.68 8.57 4.06
N PHE A 98 -1.51 8.48 5.37
CA PHE A 98 -2.54 7.95 6.26
C PHE A 98 -3.56 9.01 6.66
N GLN A 99 -4.69 8.58 7.17
CA GLN A 99 -5.81 9.44 7.52
C GLN A 99 -5.51 10.41 8.67
N ASN A 100 -4.63 10.04 9.61
CA ASN A 100 -4.22 10.91 10.72
C ASN A 100 -2.82 11.48 10.44
N PRO A 101 -2.71 12.77 10.06
CA PRO A 101 -1.43 13.38 9.69
C PRO A 101 -0.50 13.57 10.89
N ASP A 102 -1.03 13.79 12.10
CA ASP A 102 -0.23 14.11 13.28
C ASP A 102 0.73 12.98 13.67
N ASN A 103 0.36 11.74 13.39
CA ASN A 103 1.18 10.56 13.68
C ASN A 103 2.22 10.25 12.58
N GLN A 104 2.29 11.04 11.52
CA GLN A 104 3.17 10.81 10.38
C GLN A 104 4.40 11.71 10.40
N ILE A 105 4.37 12.79 11.17
CA ILE A 105 5.50 13.71 11.36
C ILE A 105 6.45 13.09 12.38
N ILE A 106 7.68 12.88 11.99
CA ILE A 106 8.72 12.21 12.80
C ILE A 106 9.81 13.21 13.19
N GLY A 107 10.17 14.12 12.27
CA GLY A 107 11.19 15.13 12.47
C GLY A 107 10.70 16.34 13.28
N ASN A 108 11.60 16.96 14.05
CA ASN A 108 11.33 18.23 14.72
C ASN A 108 11.55 19.44 13.80
N VAL A 109 12.23 19.22 12.69
CA VAL A 109 12.54 20.21 11.66
C VAL A 109 12.03 19.67 10.32
N VAL A 110 11.51 20.56 9.48
CA VAL A 110 10.92 20.18 8.18
C VAL A 110 11.90 19.38 7.30
N GLU A 111 13.16 19.83 7.27
CA GLU A 111 14.22 19.19 6.49
C GLU A 111 14.48 17.74 6.94
N GLU A 112 14.47 17.49 8.25
CA GLU A 112 14.63 16.15 8.82
C GLU A 112 13.43 15.25 8.48
N ASP A 113 12.23 15.79 8.59
CA ASP A 113 11.00 15.04 8.31
C ASP A 113 10.88 14.66 6.84
N VAL A 114 11.16 15.59 5.93
CA VAL A 114 11.16 15.33 4.47
C VAL A 114 12.32 14.40 4.08
N GLY A 115 13.47 14.54 4.71
CA GLY A 115 14.66 13.70 4.47
C GLY A 115 14.53 12.27 4.96
N PHE A 116 13.67 12.01 5.97
CA PHE A 116 13.50 10.71 6.61
C PHE A 116 13.15 9.58 5.63
N GLY A 117 12.23 9.84 4.70
CA GLY A 117 11.83 8.85 3.69
C GLY A 117 13.01 8.43 2.79
N PRO A 118 13.67 9.36 2.11
CA PRO A 118 14.86 9.08 1.30
C PRO A 118 15.99 8.39 2.08
N GLU A 119 16.23 8.78 3.34
CA GLU A 119 17.24 8.17 4.19
C GLU A 119 16.96 6.68 4.42
N ASN A 120 15.72 6.34 4.76
CA ASN A 120 15.30 4.96 5.02
C ASN A 120 15.41 4.04 3.79
N ILE A 121 15.38 4.58 2.60
CA ILE A 121 15.56 3.82 1.35
C ILE A 121 17.00 3.87 0.82
N GLY A 122 17.94 4.43 1.61
CA GLY A 122 19.37 4.42 1.32
C GLY A 122 19.83 5.43 0.27
N VAL A 123 19.10 6.55 0.10
CA VAL A 123 19.55 7.64 -0.77
C VAL A 123 20.79 8.30 -0.14
N PRO A 124 21.87 8.57 -0.91
CA PRO A 124 23.06 9.27 -0.39
C PRO A 124 22.72 10.65 0.17
N THR A 125 23.37 11.04 1.26
CA THR A 125 23.09 12.27 2.02
C THR A 125 23.12 13.52 1.13
N GLU A 126 24.09 13.66 0.22
CA GLU A 126 24.18 14.79 -0.72
C GLU A 126 22.95 14.88 -1.63
N GLU A 127 22.43 13.73 -2.06
CA GLU A 127 21.23 13.67 -2.90
C GLU A 127 19.96 13.97 -2.08
N ILE A 128 19.92 13.57 -0.79
CA ILE A 128 18.82 13.94 0.11
C ILE A 128 18.74 15.47 0.22
N TRP A 129 19.86 16.13 0.55
CA TRP A 129 19.90 17.60 0.66
C TRP A 129 19.51 18.33 -0.63
N ARG A 130 19.77 17.72 -1.78
CA ARG A 130 19.35 18.27 -3.06
C ARG A 130 17.83 18.16 -3.30
N ARG A 131 17.18 17.17 -2.70
CA ARG A 131 15.73 16.92 -2.87
C ARG A 131 14.88 17.67 -1.84
N VAL A 132 15.40 17.94 -0.67
CA VAL A 132 14.78 18.67 0.43
C VAL A 132 14.89 20.18 0.21
#